data_2709461f2e0a9225c5e1b2fe7c7d852b
#
_entry.id   2709461f2e0a9225c5e1b2fe7c7d852b
#
_cell.length_a   1.000
_cell.length_b   1.000
_cell.length_c   1.000
_cell.angle_alpha   90.00
_cell.angle_beta   90.00
_cell.angle_gamma   90.00
#
_symmetry.space_group_name_H-M   'P 1'
#
loop_
_entity.id
_entity.type
_entity.pdbx_description
1 polymer ?
#
loop_
_entity_poly.entity_id
_entity_poly.type
_entity_poly.pdbx_seq_one_letter_code
_entity_poly.pdbx_strand_id
1 'polypeptide(L)'
;FVMLFALSRSTFSTVFARARKWRMTEDPELRVAAGLVLVAALILIGQGARYVEGLGAGLELIWGACFTSLSFLTTTGLSSEFLPSGLMTLDPVEIILVALAMIGGGVATTAGGIKLLRVFILAGHSQAEVNRLTAPSQVISGQIASRSHDHHSAMLACVFLVLFILVLGATTLALTLTGSPVKEALYLTLATVTNTGPLLPTGGGTQTLVMALPTQAKMILAAAMVLGRLEVLALLALLNPDIYR
;
A
#
# COMPACT_ATOMS: atom_id res chain seq x y z
N PHE A 1 5.01 -14.62 -9.30
CA PHE A 1 4.04 -14.39 -10.39
C PHE A 1 2.76 -13.74 -9.87
N VAL A 2 2.09 -14.31 -8.84
CA VAL A 2 0.84 -13.77 -8.27
C VAL A 2 0.99 -12.31 -7.82
N MET A 3 2.11 -11.95 -7.19
CA MET A 3 2.39 -10.59 -6.75
C MET A 3 2.55 -9.59 -7.92
N LEU A 4 3.10 -10.02 -9.06
CA LEU A 4 3.21 -9.17 -10.25
C LEU A 4 1.85 -8.87 -10.86
N PHE A 5 0.89 -9.80 -10.82
CA PHE A 5 -0.49 -9.56 -11.24
C PHE A 5 -1.22 -8.57 -10.31
N ALA A 6 -0.80 -8.47 -9.05
CA ALA A 6 -1.37 -7.51 -8.11
C ALA A 6 -0.91 -6.07 -8.34
N LEU A 7 0.04 -5.83 -9.26
CA LEU A 7 0.60 -4.50 -9.53
C LEU A 7 -0.02 -3.78 -10.73
N SER A 8 -0.60 -4.48 -11.71
CA SER A 8 -1.04 -3.85 -12.95
C SER A 8 -2.39 -4.37 -13.46
N ARG A 9 -3.32 -3.43 -13.69
CA ARG A 9 -4.62 -3.69 -14.31
C ARG A 9 -4.52 -4.05 -15.79
N SER A 10 -3.54 -3.49 -16.50
CA SER A 10 -3.38 -3.67 -17.95
C SER A 10 -3.01 -5.11 -18.28
N THR A 11 -2.30 -5.79 -17.39
CA THR A 11 -1.89 -7.18 -17.57
C THR A 11 -3.10 -8.12 -17.68
N PHE A 12 -4.20 -7.85 -16.95
CA PHE A 12 -5.40 -8.69 -16.99
C PHE A 12 -6.26 -8.44 -18.24
N SER A 13 -6.40 -7.18 -18.66
CA SER A 13 -7.17 -6.84 -19.88
C SER A 13 -6.48 -7.24 -21.17
N THR A 14 -5.15 -7.28 -21.18
CA THR A 14 -4.36 -7.67 -22.36
C THR A 14 -4.20 -9.17 -22.54
N VAL A 15 -4.32 -9.96 -21.48
CA VAL A 15 -4.36 -11.43 -21.57
C VAL A 15 -5.65 -11.90 -22.28
N PHE A 16 -6.77 -11.19 -22.11
CA PHE A 16 -8.05 -11.50 -22.77
C PHE A 16 -8.29 -10.75 -24.08
N ALA A 17 -7.65 -9.59 -24.32
CA ALA A 17 -7.74 -8.84 -25.57
C ALA A 17 -6.56 -9.21 -26.47
N ARG A 18 -6.80 -10.22 -27.34
CA ARG A 18 -6.10 -10.55 -28.58
C ARG A 18 -4.86 -9.70 -28.89
N ALA A 19 -3.67 -10.22 -28.51
CA ALA A 19 -2.38 -10.02 -29.19
C ALA A 19 -2.04 -8.59 -29.70
N ARG A 20 -2.14 -7.55 -28.89
CA ARG A 20 -1.46 -6.30 -29.19
C ARG A 20 -0.19 -6.23 -28.32
N LYS A 21 0.96 -6.10 -29.01
CA LYS A 21 2.33 -6.11 -28.48
C LYS A 21 2.44 -5.74 -26.99
N TRP A 22 2.88 -6.68 -26.19
CA TRP A 22 3.25 -6.51 -24.79
C TRP A 22 4.29 -5.39 -24.64
N ARG A 23 3.86 -4.22 -24.24
CA ARG A 23 4.73 -3.14 -23.79
C ARG A 23 4.46 -2.90 -22.32
N MET A 24 4.89 -3.85 -21.46
CA MET A 24 4.89 -3.70 -19.99
C MET A 24 5.61 -2.41 -19.54
N THR A 25 6.52 -1.90 -20.39
CA THR A 25 7.29 -0.69 -20.11
C THR A 25 6.51 0.61 -20.31
N GLU A 26 5.31 0.57 -20.85
CA GLU A 26 4.50 1.78 -21.10
C GLU A 26 3.48 2.07 -19.99
N ASP A 27 3.24 1.12 -19.08
CA ASP A 27 2.32 1.33 -17.95
C ASP A 27 2.97 2.19 -16.86
N PRO A 28 2.47 3.43 -16.62
CA PRO A 28 3.03 4.31 -15.60
C PRO A 28 2.89 3.73 -14.19
N GLU A 29 1.83 2.97 -13.94
CA GLU A 29 1.54 2.31 -12.67
C GLU A 29 2.63 1.29 -12.32
N LEU A 30 3.01 0.43 -13.28
CA LEU A 30 4.06 -0.57 -13.09
C LEU A 30 5.44 0.07 -12.89
N ARG A 31 5.72 1.18 -13.60
CA ARG A 31 6.99 1.90 -13.45
C ARG A 31 7.13 2.52 -12.07
N VAL A 32 6.07 3.13 -11.54
CA VAL A 32 6.06 3.70 -10.19
C VAL A 32 6.17 2.59 -9.14
N ALA A 33 5.44 1.47 -9.31
CA ALA A 33 5.55 0.31 -8.45
C ALA A 33 6.98 -0.25 -8.41
N ALA A 34 7.58 -0.45 -9.57
CA ALA A 34 8.96 -0.94 -9.67
C ALA A 34 9.96 0.02 -9.02
N GLY A 35 9.77 1.33 -9.20
CA GLY A 35 10.57 2.36 -8.54
C GLY A 35 10.47 2.30 -7.01
N LEU A 36 9.25 2.18 -6.47
CA LEU A 36 9.00 2.07 -5.02
C LEU A 36 9.62 0.80 -4.44
N VAL A 37 9.44 -0.35 -5.10
CA VAL A 37 10.05 -1.62 -4.69
C VAL A 37 11.57 -1.52 -4.70
N LEU A 38 12.15 -0.91 -5.75
CA LEU A 38 13.61 -0.76 -5.86
C LEU A 38 14.16 0.13 -4.75
N VAL A 39 13.55 1.28 -4.49
CA VAL A 39 13.97 2.19 -3.42
C VAL A 39 13.89 1.51 -2.06
N ALA A 40 12.78 0.84 -1.77
CA ALA A 40 12.60 0.11 -0.52
C ALA A 40 13.63 -1.03 -0.39
N ALA A 41 13.83 -1.84 -1.44
CA ALA A 41 14.81 -2.92 -1.44
C ALA A 41 16.24 -2.38 -1.20
N LEU A 42 16.62 -1.26 -1.82
CA LEU A 42 17.92 -0.63 -1.60
C LEU A 42 18.13 -0.22 -0.14
N ILE A 43 17.09 0.31 0.50
CA ILE A 43 17.15 0.69 1.91
C ILE A 43 17.28 -0.55 2.80
N LEU A 44 16.50 -1.60 2.52
CA LEU A 44 16.59 -2.88 3.26
C LEU A 44 18.00 -3.49 3.10
N ILE A 45 18.55 -3.50 1.88
CA ILE A 45 19.91 -3.99 1.62
C ILE A 45 20.94 -3.16 2.38
N GLY A 46 20.83 -1.83 2.36
CA GLY A 46 21.76 -0.95 3.06
C GLY A 46 21.76 -1.16 4.57
N GLN A 47 20.60 -1.42 5.18
CA GLN A 47 20.50 -1.76 6.59
C GLN A 47 20.95 -3.20 6.87
N GLY A 48 20.58 -4.14 6.00
CA GLY A 48 20.89 -5.57 6.14
C GLY A 48 22.36 -5.90 5.90
N ALA A 49 23.07 -5.12 5.08
CA ALA A 49 24.49 -5.34 4.77
C ALA A 49 25.41 -5.33 5.99
N ARG A 50 24.95 -4.72 7.10
CA ARG A 50 25.71 -4.69 8.38
C ARG A 50 25.65 -6.03 9.12
N TYR A 51 24.73 -6.90 8.76
CA TYR A 51 24.46 -8.19 9.43
C TYR A 51 24.92 -9.39 8.59
N VAL A 52 25.45 -9.15 7.39
CA VAL A 52 25.72 -10.21 6.42
C VAL A 52 27.19 -10.19 6.03
N GLU A 53 27.86 -11.33 6.19
CA GLU A 53 29.24 -11.56 5.76
C GLU A 53 29.29 -12.62 4.66
N GLY A 54 29.92 -12.28 3.53
CA GLY A 54 30.12 -13.19 2.41
C GLY A 54 29.16 -12.96 1.22
N LEU A 55 29.64 -13.35 0.01
CA LEU A 55 28.89 -13.13 -1.25
C LEU A 55 27.57 -13.92 -1.34
N GLY A 56 27.54 -15.14 -0.81
CA GLY A 56 26.33 -15.97 -0.83
C GLY A 56 25.20 -15.37 -0.01
N ALA A 57 25.49 -14.98 1.23
CA ALA A 57 24.54 -14.34 2.13
C ALA A 57 24.12 -12.95 1.62
N GLY A 58 25.00 -12.26 0.87
CA GLY A 58 24.65 -10.99 0.19
C GLY A 58 23.60 -11.19 -0.91
N LEU A 59 23.68 -12.25 -1.70
CA LEU A 59 22.65 -12.57 -2.72
C LEU A 59 21.31 -12.96 -2.09
N GLU A 60 21.33 -13.72 -1.01
CA GLU A 60 20.13 -14.06 -0.24
C GLU A 60 19.46 -12.80 0.35
N LEU A 61 20.26 -11.85 0.87
CA LEU A 61 19.76 -10.57 1.36
C LEU A 61 19.08 -9.75 0.24
N ILE A 62 19.70 -9.66 -0.95
CA ILE A 62 19.12 -8.94 -2.09
C ILE A 62 17.78 -9.56 -2.50
N TRP A 63 17.74 -10.89 -2.61
CA TRP A 63 16.52 -11.60 -2.94
C TRP A 63 15.42 -11.39 -1.89
N GLY A 64 15.79 -11.53 -0.60
CA GLY A 64 14.88 -11.32 0.52
C GLY A 64 14.32 -9.89 0.59
N ALA A 65 15.18 -8.89 0.36
CA ALA A 65 14.79 -7.48 0.34
C ALA A 65 13.81 -7.16 -0.80
N CYS A 66 14.09 -7.63 -2.02
CA CYS A 66 13.20 -7.46 -3.17
C CYS A 66 11.86 -8.17 -2.96
N PHE A 67 11.88 -9.40 -2.48
CA PHE A 67 10.68 -10.18 -2.20
C PHE A 67 9.81 -9.52 -1.13
N THR A 68 10.40 -9.11 -0.02
CA THR A 68 9.67 -8.48 1.09
C THR A 68 9.10 -7.13 0.67
N SER A 69 9.88 -6.27 -0.01
CA SER A 69 9.39 -4.98 -0.51
C SER A 69 8.21 -5.14 -1.46
N LEU A 70 8.28 -6.12 -2.38
CA LEU A 70 7.18 -6.44 -3.29
C LEU A 70 5.95 -6.97 -2.54
N SER A 71 6.17 -7.83 -1.55
CA SER A 71 5.11 -8.43 -0.73
C SER A 71 4.34 -7.38 0.07
N PHE A 72 5.04 -6.40 0.65
CA PHE A 72 4.39 -5.32 1.40
C PHE A 72 3.68 -4.31 0.48
N LEU A 73 4.25 -3.99 -0.69
CA LEU A 73 3.57 -3.14 -1.67
C LEU A 73 2.28 -3.80 -2.20
N THR A 74 2.30 -5.11 -2.42
CA THR A 74 1.10 -5.87 -2.85
C THR A 74 0.16 -6.22 -1.70
N THR A 75 0.48 -5.77 -0.48
CA THR A 75 -0.27 -6.07 0.76
C THR A 75 -0.49 -7.58 1.00
N THR A 76 0.44 -8.41 0.53
CA THR A 76 0.42 -9.86 0.76
C THR A 76 0.96 -10.21 2.14
N GLY A 77 1.92 -9.40 2.66
CA GLY A 77 2.45 -9.50 4.01
C GLY A 77 3.36 -10.72 4.27
N LEU A 78 3.96 -11.28 3.23
CA LEU A 78 4.93 -12.35 3.38
C LEU A 78 6.32 -11.76 3.61
N SER A 79 6.99 -12.19 4.66
CA SER A 79 8.39 -11.89 4.93
C SER A 79 9.29 -13.04 4.43
N SER A 80 10.47 -12.69 3.96
CA SER A 80 11.45 -13.69 3.53
C SER A 80 12.29 -14.18 4.71
N GLU A 81 12.53 -15.49 4.79
CA GLU A 81 13.43 -16.09 5.77
C GLU A 81 14.90 -15.71 5.54
N PHE A 82 15.25 -15.23 4.33
CA PHE A 82 16.60 -14.76 3.98
C PHE A 82 16.95 -13.38 4.53
N LEU A 83 15.99 -12.69 5.18
CA LEU A 83 16.30 -11.45 5.88
C LEU A 83 16.91 -11.75 7.26
N PRO A 84 17.96 -11.00 7.68
CA PRO A 84 18.52 -11.13 9.01
C PRO A 84 17.44 -10.94 10.09
N SER A 85 17.48 -11.81 11.10
CA SER A 85 16.58 -11.70 12.26
C SER A 85 16.84 -10.37 12.96
N GLY A 86 15.80 -9.56 13.11
CA GLY A 86 15.91 -8.21 13.70
C GLY A 86 15.98 -7.07 12.69
N LEU A 87 16.20 -7.32 11.39
CA LEU A 87 16.17 -6.24 10.39
C LEU A 87 14.82 -5.54 10.34
N MET A 88 13.73 -6.30 10.47
CA MET A 88 12.36 -5.77 10.45
C MET A 88 11.99 -4.97 11.71
N THR A 89 12.76 -5.10 12.80
CA THR A 89 12.55 -4.34 14.06
C THR A 89 13.26 -2.99 14.05
N LEU A 90 14.03 -2.69 13.00
CA LEU A 90 14.68 -1.40 12.85
C LEU A 90 13.65 -0.34 12.42
N ASP A 91 13.58 0.77 13.14
CA ASP A 91 12.64 1.87 12.86
C ASP A 91 12.60 2.31 11.38
N PRO A 92 13.72 2.52 10.67
CA PRO A 92 13.66 2.94 9.27
C PRO A 92 13.08 1.87 8.34
N VAL A 93 13.32 0.59 8.61
CA VAL A 93 12.77 -0.52 7.82
C VAL A 93 11.27 -0.65 8.05
N GLU A 94 10.86 -0.59 9.30
CA GLU A 94 9.45 -0.64 9.70
C GLU A 94 8.64 0.47 9.03
N ILE A 95 9.10 1.72 9.10
CA ILE A 95 8.42 2.87 8.50
C ILE A 95 8.26 2.70 6.98
N ILE A 96 9.28 2.19 6.30
CA ILE A 96 9.23 1.97 4.85
C ILE A 96 8.23 0.86 4.48
N LEU A 97 8.23 -0.25 5.21
CA LEU A 97 7.30 -1.34 4.98
C LEU A 97 5.85 -0.91 5.24
N VAL A 98 5.62 -0.12 6.29
CA VAL A 98 4.32 0.51 6.57
C VAL A 98 3.91 1.44 5.44
N ALA A 99 4.80 2.30 4.97
CA ALA A 99 4.52 3.22 3.87
C ALA A 99 4.17 2.47 2.57
N LEU A 100 4.87 1.38 2.23
CA LEU A 100 4.55 0.52 1.10
C LEU A 100 3.16 -0.11 1.23
N ALA A 101 2.83 -0.65 2.41
CA ALA A 101 1.53 -1.24 2.68
C ALA A 101 0.40 -0.22 2.61
N MET A 102 0.63 1.03 3.04
CA MET A 102 -0.35 2.13 2.94
C MET A 102 -0.61 2.53 1.49
N ILE A 103 0.44 2.63 0.66
CA ILE A 103 0.30 2.93 -0.77
C ILE A 103 -0.50 1.82 -1.45
N GLY A 104 -0.20 0.56 -1.13
CA GLY A 104 -0.92 -0.60 -1.64
C GLY A 104 -0.66 -0.92 -3.10
N GLY A 105 -1.30 -1.96 -3.60
CA GLY A 105 -1.13 -2.44 -4.98
C GLY A 105 -2.00 -1.73 -6.02
N GLY A 106 -2.13 -2.33 -7.20
CA GLY A 106 -2.90 -1.79 -8.33
C GLY A 106 -4.42 -1.75 -8.10
N VAL A 107 -5.11 -0.84 -8.81
CA VAL A 107 -6.55 -0.56 -8.62
C VAL A 107 -7.47 -1.75 -8.87
N ALA A 108 -7.13 -2.64 -9.79
CA ALA A 108 -7.97 -3.80 -10.11
C ALA A 108 -7.55 -5.08 -9.37
N THR A 109 -6.86 -4.93 -8.25
CA THR A 109 -6.31 -6.05 -7.50
C THR A 109 -6.97 -6.19 -6.14
N THR A 110 -6.78 -7.35 -5.52
CA THR A 110 -7.23 -7.63 -4.16
C THR A 110 -6.36 -6.98 -3.08
N ALA A 111 -5.33 -6.22 -3.45
CA ALA A 111 -4.48 -5.51 -2.51
C ALA A 111 -5.26 -4.47 -1.69
N GLY A 112 -4.93 -4.31 -0.43
CA GLY A 112 -5.44 -3.24 0.44
C GLY A 112 -4.74 -1.90 0.20
N GLY A 113 -4.91 -0.95 1.11
CA GLY A 113 -4.28 0.37 1.04
C GLY A 113 -5.00 1.36 0.11
N ILE A 114 -4.36 2.51 -0.13
CA ILE A 114 -4.94 3.65 -0.88
C ILE A 114 -5.07 3.36 -2.38
N LYS A 115 -4.30 2.41 -2.91
CA LYS A 115 -4.10 2.06 -4.31
C LYS A 115 -3.15 2.98 -5.07
N LEU A 116 -2.17 2.36 -5.70
CA LEU A 116 -1.07 3.04 -6.38
C LEU A 116 -1.53 4.07 -7.43
N LEU A 117 -2.52 3.73 -8.24
CA LEU A 117 -3.05 4.64 -9.27
C LEU A 117 -3.65 5.91 -8.67
N ARG A 118 -4.34 5.81 -7.53
CA ARG A 118 -4.93 6.98 -6.85
C ARG A 118 -3.86 7.91 -6.31
N VAL A 119 -2.80 7.34 -5.72
CA VAL A 119 -1.63 8.12 -5.26
C VAL A 119 -0.97 8.82 -6.45
N PHE A 120 -0.82 8.12 -7.59
CA PHE A 120 -0.25 8.68 -8.80
C PHE A 120 -1.10 9.82 -9.39
N ILE A 121 -2.43 9.65 -9.48
CA ILE A 121 -3.36 10.70 -9.95
C ILE A 121 -3.29 11.92 -9.03
N LEU A 122 -3.31 11.70 -7.72
CA LEU A 122 -3.27 12.78 -6.73
C LEU A 122 -1.95 13.55 -6.79
N ALA A 123 -0.82 12.85 -6.89
CA ALA A 123 0.50 13.47 -7.06
C ALA A 123 0.58 14.28 -8.35
N GLY A 124 0.08 13.74 -9.47
CA GLY A 124 0.03 14.45 -10.75
C GLY A 124 -0.86 15.69 -10.71
N HIS A 125 -2.01 15.62 -10.03
CA HIS A 125 -2.89 16.77 -9.86
C HIS A 125 -2.26 17.85 -8.98
N SER A 126 -1.65 17.47 -7.86
CA SER A 126 -0.91 18.40 -6.99
C SER A 126 0.23 19.09 -7.74
N GLN A 127 0.99 18.35 -8.55
CA GLN A 127 2.05 18.92 -9.38
C GLN A 127 1.49 19.93 -10.40
N ALA A 128 0.35 19.61 -11.03
CA ALA A 128 -0.30 20.50 -11.98
C ALA A 128 -0.78 21.81 -11.32
N GLU A 129 -1.34 21.72 -10.11
CA GLU A 129 -1.75 22.91 -9.36
C GLU A 129 -0.56 23.78 -8.94
N VAL A 130 0.53 23.15 -8.46
CA VAL A 130 1.77 23.90 -8.15
C VAL A 130 2.31 24.60 -9.39
N ASN A 131 2.33 23.94 -10.55
CA ASN A 131 2.78 24.53 -11.80
C ASN A 131 1.88 25.70 -12.24
N ARG A 132 0.57 25.62 -12.03
CA ARG A 132 -0.35 26.76 -12.30
C ARG A 132 -0.08 27.98 -11.43
N LEU A 133 0.32 27.76 -10.17
CA LEU A 133 0.67 28.85 -9.26
C LEU A 133 2.00 29.51 -9.64
N THR A 134 2.97 28.72 -10.15
CA THR A 134 4.31 29.24 -10.50
C THR A 134 4.40 29.78 -11.91
N ALA A 135 3.61 29.28 -12.86
CA ALA A 135 3.65 29.67 -14.27
C ALA A 135 2.24 29.66 -14.91
N PRO A 136 1.40 30.68 -14.61
CA PRO A 136 -0.02 30.72 -15.02
C PRO A 136 -0.24 30.77 -16.53
N SER A 137 0.78 31.13 -17.31
CA SER A 137 0.70 31.24 -18.79
C SER A 137 1.13 29.96 -19.54
N GLN A 138 1.59 28.91 -18.85
CA GLN A 138 2.00 27.67 -19.52
C GLN A 138 0.80 26.80 -19.86
N VAL A 139 0.66 26.47 -21.15
CA VAL A 139 -0.24 25.41 -21.61
C VAL A 139 0.44 24.07 -21.38
N ILE A 140 -0.02 23.31 -20.40
CA ILE A 140 0.51 22.00 -20.06
C ILE A 140 0.09 21.02 -21.18
N SER A 141 0.96 20.84 -22.18
CA SER A 141 0.79 19.85 -23.25
C SER A 141 1.58 18.58 -22.91
N GLY A 142 0.90 17.52 -22.53
CA GLY A 142 1.54 16.22 -22.30
C GLY A 142 0.52 15.11 -22.07
N GLN A 143 0.83 13.90 -22.55
CA GLN A 143 -0.02 12.71 -22.40
C GLN A 143 -0.30 12.33 -20.91
N ILE A 144 0.52 12.82 -19.99
CA ILE A 144 0.31 12.70 -18.54
C ILE A 144 -0.84 13.62 -18.09
N ALA A 145 -0.96 14.80 -18.70
CA ALA A 145 -2.04 15.74 -18.45
C ALA A 145 -3.42 15.20 -18.87
N SER A 146 -3.51 14.38 -19.91
CA SER A 146 -4.80 13.87 -20.40
C SER A 146 -5.48 12.86 -19.45
N ARG A 147 -4.72 12.10 -18.65
CA ARG A 147 -5.26 11.20 -17.61
C ARG A 147 -5.41 11.88 -16.23
N SER A 148 -4.56 12.87 -15.93
CA SER A 148 -4.64 13.61 -14.67
C SER A 148 -5.60 14.82 -14.73
N HIS A 149 -6.09 15.18 -15.94
CA HIS A 149 -6.98 16.33 -16.17
C HIS A 149 -8.46 16.03 -15.89
N ASP A 150 -8.81 14.81 -15.56
CA ASP A 150 -10.17 14.49 -15.15
C ASP A 150 -10.33 14.92 -13.68
N HIS A 151 -10.78 16.17 -13.47
CA HIS A 151 -11.07 16.70 -12.13
C HIS A 151 -11.93 15.75 -11.30
N HIS A 152 -12.80 14.99 -11.96
CA HIS A 152 -13.63 13.99 -11.32
C HIS A 152 -12.80 12.82 -10.74
N SER A 153 -11.81 12.34 -11.48
CA SER A 153 -10.92 11.26 -11.03
C SER A 153 -10.03 11.71 -9.87
N ALA A 154 -9.53 12.95 -9.90
CA ALA A 154 -8.73 13.52 -8.82
C ALA A 154 -9.58 13.77 -7.56
N MET A 155 -10.82 14.27 -7.72
CA MET A 155 -11.75 14.45 -6.62
C MET A 155 -12.09 13.12 -5.96
N LEU A 156 -12.40 12.09 -6.74
CA LEU A 156 -12.64 10.74 -6.21
C LEU A 156 -11.43 10.19 -5.46
N ALA A 157 -10.21 10.34 -6.01
CA ALA A 157 -8.99 9.91 -5.34
C ALA A 157 -8.78 10.62 -3.99
N CYS A 158 -9.09 11.94 -3.92
CA CYS A 158 -9.04 12.72 -2.68
C CYS A 158 -10.06 12.22 -1.65
N VAL A 159 -11.29 11.96 -2.07
CA VAL A 159 -12.35 11.42 -1.19
C VAL A 159 -11.93 10.07 -0.61
N PHE A 160 -11.34 9.19 -1.43
CA PHE A 160 -10.81 7.90 -0.95
C PHE A 160 -9.70 8.07 0.07
N LEU A 161 -8.76 9.01 -0.16
CA LEU A 161 -7.68 9.29 0.77
C LEU A 161 -8.23 9.76 2.12
N VAL A 162 -9.15 10.73 2.12
CA VAL A 162 -9.77 11.26 3.34
C VAL A 162 -10.52 10.16 4.09
N LEU A 163 -11.31 9.34 3.38
CA LEU A 163 -12.02 8.19 3.96
C LEU A 163 -11.06 7.17 4.57
N PHE A 164 -9.95 6.86 3.89
CA PHE A 164 -8.94 5.95 4.40
C PHE A 164 -8.34 6.46 5.72
N ILE A 165 -7.95 7.75 5.77
CA ILE A 165 -7.42 8.38 6.97
C ILE A 165 -8.46 8.39 8.10
N LEU A 166 -9.73 8.66 7.78
CA LEU A 166 -10.82 8.67 8.74
C LEU A 166 -11.04 7.28 9.34
N VAL A 167 -11.10 6.23 8.53
CA VAL A 167 -11.22 4.84 9.00
C VAL A 167 -10.02 4.47 9.86
N LEU A 168 -8.82 4.84 9.45
CA LEU A 168 -7.60 4.59 10.19
C LEU A 168 -7.62 5.29 11.56
N GLY A 169 -8.02 6.56 11.60
CA GLY A 169 -8.15 7.31 12.85
C GLY A 169 -9.23 6.76 13.77
N ALA A 170 -10.41 6.44 13.21
CA ALA A 170 -11.53 5.90 13.99
C ALA A 170 -11.22 4.52 14.59
N THR A 171 -10.60 3.63 13.82
CA THR A 171 -10.20 2.30 14.30
C THR A 171 -9.09 2.37 15.34
N THR A 172 -8.09 3.25 15.14
CA THR A 172 -7.03 3.47 16.14
C THR A 172 -7.62 4.01 17.44
N LEU A 173 -8.52 4.98 17.38
CA LEU A 173 -9.20 5.53 18.54
C LEU A 173 -10.02 4.45 19.26
N ALA A 174 -10.79 3.66 18.50
CA ALA A 174 -11.58 2.58 19.10
C ALA A 174 -10.71 1.54 19.81
N LEU A 175 -9.54 1.19 19.26
CA LEU A 175 -8.58 0.28 19.91
C LEU A 175 -7.95 0.88 21.17
N THR A 176 -7.59 2.15 21.15
CA THR A 176 -7.03 2.81 22.33
C THR A 176 -8.05 2.88 23.47
N LEU A 177 -9.33 3.05 23.17
CA LEU A 177 -10.42 2.99 24.16
C LEU A 177 -10.58 1.60 24.80
N THR A 178 -10.11 0.52 24.17
CA THR A 178 -10.06 -0.82 24.77
C THR A 178 -8.85 -1.05 25.69
N GLY A 179 -8.00 -0.02 25.86
CA GLY A 179 -6.81 -0.08 26.73
C GLY A 179 -5.51 -0.43 26.03
N SER A 180 -5.50 -0.53 24.69
CA SER A 180 -4.27 -0.78 23.93
C SER A 180 -3.40 0.48 23.86
N PRO A 181 -2.05 0.37 23.98
CA PRO A 181 -1.14 1.51 23.75
C PRO A 181 -1.30 2.09 22.36
N VAL A 182 -1.22 3.42 22.22
CA VAL A 182 -1.46 4.13 20.95
C VAL A 182 -0.55 3.61 19.82
N LYS A 183 0.72 3.35 20.11
CA LYS A 183 1.68 2.83 19.14
C LYS A 183 1.23 1.48 18.59
N GLU A 184 0.88 0.54 19.44
CA GLU A 184 0.42 -0.79 19.06
C GLU A 184 -0.93 -0.74 18.33
N ALA A 185 -1.87 0.09 18.83
CA ALA A 185 -3.15 0.31 18.21
C ALA A 185 -3.01 0.85 16.77
N LEU A 186 -2.08 1.78 16.54
CA LEU A 186 -1.80 2.32 15.21
C LEU A 186 -1.29 1.24 14.25
N TYR A 187 -0.31 0.43 14.67
CA TYR A 187 0.23 -0.65 13.84
C TYR A 187 -0.80 -1.74 13.55
N LEU A 188 -1.58 -2.14 14.56
CA LEU A 188 -2.66 -3.10 14.39
C LEU A 188 -3.72 -2.58 13.40
N THR A 189 -4.08 -1.30 13.52
CA THR A 189 -5.01 -0.66 12.60
C THR A 189 -4.46 -0.64 11.17
N LEU A 190 -3.20 -0.23 10.99
CA LEU A 190 -2.55 -0.22 9.68
C LEU A 190 -2.51 -1.63 9.08
N ALA A 191 -2.08 -2.63 9.85
CA ALA A 191 -2.04 -4.02 9.43
C ALA A 191 -3.40 -4.56 8.99
N THR A 192 -4.47 -4.19 9.70
CA THR A 192 -5.83 -4.67 9.42
C THR A 192 -6.50 -3.92 8.28
N VAL A 193 -6.41 -2.59 8.24
CA VAL A 193 -7.01 -1.77 7.16
C VAL A 193 -6.33 -2.01 5.82
N THR A 194 -5.00 -2.21 5.82
CA THR A 194 -4.26 -2.58 4.60
C THR A 194 -4.36 -4.08 4.27
N ASN A 195 -4.86 -4.91 5.20
CA ASN A 195 -4.89 -6.36 5.10
C ASN A 195 -3.51 -7.01 4.87
N THR A 196 -2.44 -6.37 5.33
CA THR A 196 -1.06 -6.84 5.15
C THR A 196 -0.65 -7.86 6.22
N GLY A 197 -1.21 -7.77 7.44
CA GLY A 197 -0.95 -8.71 8.54
C GLY A 197 0.30 -8.39 9.35
N PRO A 198 1.52 -8.82 8.97
CA PRO A 198 2.69 -8.76 9.83
C PRO A 198 3.39 -7.39 9.79
N LEU A 199 2.77 -6.34 10.30
CA LEU A 199 3.35 -4.99 10.41
C LEU A 199 3.93 -4.69 11.81
N LEU A 200 3.81 -5.62 12.76
CA LEU A 200 4.30 -5.41 14.13
C LEU A 200 5.71 -5.97 14.31
N PRO A 201 6.66 -5.14 14.68
CA PRO A 201 8.07 -5.51 14.83
C PRO A 201 8.41 -6.20 16.16
N THR A 202 7.42 -6.54 16.97
CA THR A 202 7.65 -7.14 18.28
C THR A 202 8.16 -8.57 18.18
N GLY A 203 9.21 -8.89 18.90
CA GLY A 203 9.90 -10.19 18.91
C GLY A 203 9.05 -11.42 19.30
N GLY A 204 7.75 -11.24 19.53
CA GLY A 204 6.76 -12.31 19.74
C GLY A 204 5.81 -12.52 18.56
N GLY A 205 5.92 -11.74 17.50
CA GLY A 205 5.03 -11.79 16.35
C GLY A 205 3.64 -11.17 16.59
N THR A 206 3.02 -10.74 15.50
CA THR A 206 1.66 -10.16 15.48
C THR A 206 0.63 -11.12 16.12
N GLN A 207 0.85 -12.44 16.01
CA GLN A 207 -0.06 -13.45 16.51
C GLN A 207 -0.18 -13.44 18.03
N THR A 208 0.92 -13.34 18.77
CA THR A 208 0.91 -13.32 20.24
C THR A 208 0.21 -12.07 20.75
N LEU A 209 0.42 -10.93 20.10
CA LEU A 209 -0.20 -9.68 20.46
C LEU A 209 -1.71 -9.71 20.20
N VAL A 210 -2.15 -10.21 19.06
CA VAL A 210 -3.58 -10.35 18.73
C VAL A 210 -4.28 -11.36 19.64
N MET A 211 -3.60 -12.45 20.05
CA MET A 211 -4.17 -13.41 21.00
C MET A 211 -4.41 -12.79 22.39
N ALA A 212 -3.53 -11.90 22.83
CA ALA A 212 -3.64 -11.22 24.12
C ALA A 212 -4.74 -10.14 24.16
N LEU A 213 -5.24 -9.67 23.01
CA LEU A 213 -6.26 -8.62 22.94
C LEU A 213 -7.61 -9.08 23.51
N PRO A 214 -8.36 -8.16 24.15
CA PRO A 214 -9.73 -8.43 24.57
C PRO A 214 -10.65 -8.68 23.36
N THR A 215 -11.74 -9.41 23.59
CA THR A 215 -12.69 -9.79 22.51
C THR A 215 -13.24 -8.57 21.76
N GLN A 216 -13.49 -7.47 22.47
CA GLN A 216 -13.95 -6.21 21.86
C GLN A 216 -12.96 -5.66 20.86
N ALA A 217 -11.66 -5.63 21.16
CA ALA A 217 -10.60 -5.19 20.26
C ALA A 217 -10.52 -6.09 19.01
N LYS A 218 -10.67 -7.41 19.19
CA LYS A 218 -10.70 -8.36 18.06
C LYS A 218 -11.87 -8.11 17.12
N MET A 219 -13.05 -7.77 17.64
CA MET A 219 -14.21 -7.42 16.82
C MET A 219 -14.00 -6.13 16.04
N ILE A 220 -13.39 -5.11 16.67
CA ILE A 220 -13.03 -3.84 16.00
C ILE A 220 -12.04 -4.11 14.84
N LEU A 221 -11.02 -4.92 15.09
CA LEU A 221 -10.04 -5.30 14.05
C LEU A 221 -10.69 -6.09 12.90
N ALA A 222 -11.60 -7.02 13.20
CA ALA A 222 -12.34 -7.76 12.18
C ALA A 222 -13.19 -6.83 11.30
N ALA A 223 -13.89 -5.87 11.90
CA ALA A 223 -14.62 -4.84 11.17
C ALA A 223 -13.70 -3.99 10.30
N ALA A 224 -12.53 -3.59 10.82
CA ALA A 224 -11.54 -2.82 10.09
C ALA A 224 -10.98 -3.59 8.88
N MET A 225 -10.75 -4.91 8.99
CA MET A 225 -10.34 -5.77 7.87
C MET A 225 -11.38 -5.79 6.75
N VAL A 226 -12.67 -5.90 7.10
CA VAL A 226 -13.76 -5.86 6.13
C VAL A 226 -13.83 -4.50 5.44
N LEU A 227 -13.75 -3.41 6.19
CA LEU A 227 -13.75 -2.04 5.65
C LEU A 227 -12.56 -1.81 4.71
N GLY A 228 -11.38 -2.27 5.08
CA GLY A 228 -10.17 -2.15 4.26
C GLY A 228 -10.25 -2.96 2.95
N ARG A 229 -10.99 -4.08 2.95
CA ARG A 229 -11.14 -4.96 1.79
C ARG A 229 -12.20 -4.49 0.80
N LEU A 230 -13.34 -3.98 1.29
CA LEU A 230 -14.51 -3.65 0.47
C LEU A 230 -14.39 -2.28 -0.24
N GLU A 231 -13.28 -1.57 -0.11
CA GLU A 231 -13.22 -0.15 -0.49
C GLU A 231 -14.41 0.61 0.13
N VAL A 232 -14.15 1.47 1.09
CA VAL A 232 -15.19 2.17 1.90
C VAL A 232 -16.25 2.85 1.04
N LEU A 233 -15.92 3.28 -0.20
CA LEU A 233 -16.90 3.84 -1.13
C LEU A 233 -17.87 2.80 -1.70
N ALA A 234 -17.43 1.56 -1.91
CA ALA A 234 -18.35 0.49 -2.34
C ALA A 234 -19.37 0.20 -1.24
N LEU A 235 -18.94 0.24 0.03
CA LEU A 235 -19.84 0.11 1.17
C LEU A 235 -20.84 1.28 1.26
N LEU A 236 -20.35 2.52 1.08
CA LEU A 236 -21.23 3.71 1.07
C LEU A 236 -22.21 3.70 -0.10
N ALA A 237 -21.77 3.24 -1.28
CA ALA A 237 -22.65 3.04 -2.42
C ALA A 237 -23.74 1.99 -2.14
N LEU A 238 -23.38 0.90 -1.46
CA LEU A 238 -24.33 -0.14 -1.08
C LEU A 238 -25.40 0.37 -0.07
N LEU A 239 -25.01 1.29 0.80
CA LEU A 239 -25.90 1.89 1.81
C LEU A 239 -26.76 3.04 1.24
N ASN A 240 -26.52 3.48 0.02
CA ASN A 240 -27.29 4.55 -0.61
C ASN A 240 -28.58 3.99 -1.25
N PRO A 241 -29.78 4.31 -0.72
CA PRO A 241 -31.04 3.78 -1.22
C PRO A 241 -31.40 4.25 -2.64
N ASP A 242 -30.77 5.34 -3.12
CA ASP A 242 -31.08 5.89 -4.46
C ASP A 242 -30.45 5.08 -5.60
N ILE A 243 -29.53 4.16 -5.32
CA ILE A 243 -28.93 3.26 -6.33
C ILE A 243 -29.90 2.12 -6.70
N TYR A 244 -30.88 1.83 -5.85
CA TYR A 244 -31.88 0.76 -6.05
C TYR A 244 -33.21 1.26 -6.64
N ARG A 245 -33.31 2.54 -7.01
CA ARG A 245 -34.42 3.15 -7.75
C ARG A 245 -34.04 3.41 -9.20
#